data_d074459b99184185e46714f9c49e0e80
#
_entry.id   d074459b99184185e46714f9c49e0e80
#
_cell.length_a   1.000
_cell.length_b   1.000
_cell.length_c   1.000
_cell.angle_alpha   90.00
_cell.angle_beta   90.00
_cell.angle_gamma   90.00
#
_symmetry.space_group_name_H-M   'P 1'
#
loop_
_entity.id
_entity.type
_entity.pdbx_description
1 polymer ?
#
loop_
_entity_poly.entity_id
_entity_poly.type
_entity_poly.pdbx_seq_one_letter_code
_entity_poly.pdbx_strand_id
1 'polypeptide(L)'
;MEGLDRAAILSRLNAMGQHPIEVVEGAVSQKKKSFPTFSRAAKYEDITAWCRELGWLLQAGVNLSDGLEILGAGNRAMRLGPACEAIRSGIRQGQSLQAAMAASGLFPADIVSMVDVAEASGTLPSVLERIAHSREQMEKVRERITSALVYPSLLVAIAAAAVMFIMHYIVPTLKEVITSSGGPEPGAAHFVIGISDWLIANGAMLLVSMGLAGLAAALAAQVQAVRQAAFTLSTYLPVLGGLIRNAAAIRFCRTLATLLEAGVGLTEGLRLMKMGEPSAEIRRVLEDMEVALRAGEDFVMPMGRSRMFPAVLSRMLRVGSETGNFTPSLLQATEMQQVQFTRSVERAMALLEPIIILTLSVFVGSIVITLMSAVVSMNDLAV
;
A
#
# COMPACT_ATOMS: atom_id res chain seq x y z
N MET A 1 42.77 20.26 -10.38
CA MET A 1 44.23 20.06 -10.30
C MET A 1 44.48 19.51 -8.88
N GLU A 2 44.65 18.23 -8.79
CA GLU A 2 44.84 17.53 -7.49
C GLU A 2 46.34 17.36 -7.23
N GLY A 3 46.76 17.61 -6.00
CA GLY A 3 48.07 17.21 -5.50
C GLY A 3 49.24 18.22 -5.65
N LEU A 4 48.97 19.46 -5.98
CA LEU A 4 50.02 20.51 -6.00
C LEU A 4 49.87 21.44 -4.83
N ASP A 5 51.03 21.76 -4.17
CA ASP A 5 51.09 22.70 -3.09
C ASP A 5 50.61 24.10 -3.56
N ARG A 6 49.97 24.85 -2.66
CA ARG A 6 49.40 26.20 -2.92
C ARG A 6 50.35 27.13 -3.68
N ALA A 7 51.64 27.05 -3.35
CA ALA A 7 52.68 27.84 -4.01
C ALA A 7 52.89 27.46 -5.50
N ALA A 8 52.78 26.17 -5.80
CA ALA A 8 52.92 25.67 -7.16
C ALA A 8 51.70 26.02 -8.06
N ILE A 9 50.51 26.09 -7.48
CA ILE A 9 49.29 26.50 -8.22
C ILE A 9 49.32 27.99 -8.51
N LEU A 10 49.76 28.83 -7.55
CA LEU A 10 49.89 30.28 -7.71
C LEU A 10 50.94 30.65 -8.77
N SER A 11 52.10 29.97 -8.76
CA SER A 11 53.13 30.21 -9.77
C SER A 11 52.67 29.85 -11.19
N ARG A 12 51.87 28.82 -11.36
CA ARG A 12 51.33 28.35 -12.62
C ARG A 12 50.22 29.25 -13.17
N LEU A 13 49.37 29.79 -12.31
CA LEU A 13 48.34 30.77 -12.67
C LEU A 13 48.94 32.12 -13.06
N ASN A 14 49.99 32.59 -12.35
CA ASN A 14 50.75 33.79 -12.72
C ASN A 14 51.44 33.62 -14.06
N ALA A 15 51.98 32.43 -14.36
CA ALA A 15 52.61 32.16 -15.68
C ALA A 15 51.60 32.15 -16.84
N MET A 16 50.31 31.93 -16.55
CA MET A 16 49.21 31.99 -17.52
C MET A 16 48.56 33.40 -17.62
N GLY A 17 49.11 34.42 -16.91
CA GLY A 17 48.58 35.79 -16.94
C GLY A 17 47.29 35.98 -16.16
N GLN A 18 46.93 35.04 -15.32
CA GLN A 18 45.71 35.10 -14.47
C GLN A 18 46.11 35.42 -13.03
N HIS A 19 45.57 36.52 -12.48
CA HIS A 19 45.77 36.91 -11.09
C HIS A 19 44.60 36.45 -10.23
N PRO A 20 44.74 35.39 -9.42
CA PRO A 20 43.67 34.94 -8.55
C PRO A 20 43.39 35.95 -7.45
N ILE A 21 42.10 36.28 -7.24
CA ILE A 21 41.64 37.19 -6.20
C ILE A 21 41.66 36.49 -4.84
N GLU A 22 41.35 35.18 -4.83
CA GLU A 22 41.36 34.37 -3.63
C GLU A 22 41.64 32.89 -3.99
N VAL A 23 42.46 32.22 -3.20
CA VAL A 23 42.70 30.78 -3.27
C VAL A 23 42.17 30.11 -2.00
N VAL A 24 41.02 29.49 -2.10
CA VAL A 24 40.44 28.71 -1.00
C VAL A 24 40.91 27.28 -1.13
N GLU A 25 41.47 26.70 -0.09
CA GLU A 25 41.71 25.27 0.02
C GLU A 25 40.37 24.58 0.12
N GLY A 26 39.80 24.15 -1.01
CA GLY A 26 38.67 23.27 -1.06
C GLY A 26 39.12 21.90 -0.57
N ALA A 27 38.70 21.48 0.62
CA ALA A 27 38.75 20.08 0.99
C ALA A 27 38.07 19.31 -0.15
N VAL A 28 38.85 18.44 -0.81
CA VAL A 28 38.29 17.46 -1.76
C VAL A 28 37.15 16.78 -1.01
N SER A 29 35.93 17.12 -1.39
CA SER A 29 34.73 16.45 -0.89
C SER A 29 34.92 14.99 -1.28
N GLN A 30 35.54 14.21 -0.39
CA GLN A 30 35.44 12.77 -0.46
C GLN A 30 33.93 12.52 -0.60
N LYS A 31 33.49 12.03 -1.75
CA LYS A 31 32.20 11.37 -1.90
C LYS A 31 32.12 10.42 -0.71
N LYS A 32 31.55 10.87 0.41
CA LYS A 32 31.09 10.00 1.47
C LYS A 32 30.29 8.95 0.72
N LYS A 33 30.85 7.74 0.63
CA LYS A 33 30.05 6.55 0.36
C LYS A 33 28.91 6.67 1.38
N SER A 34 27.81 7.25 0.96
CA SER A 34 26.59 7.22 1.72
C SER A 34 26.31 5.73 1.87
N PHE A 35 26.51 5.22 3.09
CA PHE A 35 25.80 4.03 3.52
C PHE A 35 24.36 4.27 3.04
N PRO A 36 23.66 3.25 2.52
CA PRO A 36 22.29 3.40 2.18
C PRO A 36 21.58 3.83 3.48
N THR A 37 21.44 5.13 3.66
CA THR A 37 20.42 5.67 4.55
C THR A 37 19.16 5.04 3.98
N PHE A 38 18.53 4.15 4.74
CA PHE A 38 17.17 3.73 4.52
C PHE A 38 16.36 5.03 4.41
N SER A 39 16.25 5.55 3.22
CA SER A 39 15.38 6.64 2.86
C SER A 39 14.00 6.08 3.11
N ARG A 40 13.48 6.39 4.29
CA ARG A 40 12.13 6.02 4.68
C ARG A 40 11.25 6.73 3.67
N ALA A 41 10.72 5.97 2.70
CA ALA A 41 9.85 6.49 1.66
C ALA A 41 8.82 7.45 2.30
N ALA A 42 8.63 8.60 1.70
CA ALA A 42 7.65 9.57 2.19
C ALA A 42 6.31 8.86 2.37
N LYS A 43 5.65 9.07 3.50
CA LYS A 43 4.34 8.45 3.73
C LYS A 43 3.35 8.99 2.71
N TYR A 44 2.36 8.19 2.41
CA TYR A 44 1.26 8.56 1.51
C TYR A 44 0.62 9.90 1.92
N GLU A 45 0.37 10.06 3.22
CA GLU A 45 -0.19 11.26 3.86
C GLU A 45 0.69 12.51 3.67
N ASP A 46 2.03 12.36 3.80
CA ASP A 46 2.98 13.45 3.65
C ASP A 46 2.95 14.05 2.22
N ILE A 47 2.86 13.18 1.19
CA ILE A 47 2.75 13.61 -0.21
C ILE A 47 1.41 14.29 -0.48
N THR A 48 0.33 13.77 0.10
CA THR A 48 -1.02 14.34 -0.02
C THR A 48 -1.06 15.74 0.57
N ALA A 49 -0.53 15.91 1.79
CA ALA A 49 -0.42 17.21 2.45
C ALA A 49 0.44 18.19 1.64
N TRP A 50 1.58 17.73 1.14
CA TRP A 50 2.48 18.52 0.30
C TRP A 50 1.77 19.04 -0.97
N CYS A 51 1.07 18.19 -1.70
CA CYS A 51 0.32 18.61 -2.89
C CYS A 51 -0.75 19.66 -2.56
N ARG A 52 -1.46 19.46 -1.44
CA ARG A 52 -2.51 20.38 -1.00
C ARG A 52 -1.95 21.75 -0.61
N GLU A 53 -0.94 21.75 0.26
CA GLU A 53 -0.35 22.98 0.80
C GLU A 53 0.33 23.78 -0.31
N LEU A 54 1.08 23.11 -1.21
CA LEU A 54 1.67 23.78 -2.36
C LEU A 54 0.59 24.34 -3.30
N GLY A 55 -0.45 23.55 -3.60
CA GLY A 55 -1.57 24.01 -4.41
C GLY A 55 -2.22 25.29 -3.87
N TRP A 56 -2.49 25.35 -2.57
CA TRP A 56 -3.05 26.52 -1.91
C TRP A 56 -2.12 27.74 -1.94
N LEU A 57 -0.81 27.55 -1.71
CA LEU A 57 0.16 28.63 -1.77
C LEU A 57 0.24 29.22 -3.17
N LEU A 58 0.29 28.38 -4.21
CA LEU A 58 0.30 28.82 -5.59
C LEU A 58 -1.01 29.49 -6.00
N GLN A 59 -2.16 29.01 -5.52
CA GLN A 59 -3.47 29.62 -5.76
C GLN A 59 -3.60 30.99 -5.09
N ALA A 60 -2.94 31.16 -3.94
CA ALA A 60 -2.83 32.45 -3.25
C ALA A 60 -1.84 33.43 -3.92
N GLY A 61 -1.20 33.03 -5.02
CA GLY A 61 -0.25 33.87 -5.77
C GLY A 61 1.19 33.83 -5.27
N VAL A 62 1.51 32.92 -4.32
CA VAL A 62 2.89 32.70 -3.87
C VAL A 62 3.67 32.03 -5.03
N ASN A 63 4.86 32.51 -5.33
CA ASN A 63 5.66 31.87 -6.38
C ASN A 63 6.15 30.47 -5.94
N LEU A 64 6.45 29.60 -6.90
CA LEU A 64 6.81 28.21 -6.66
C LEU A 64 8.02 28.04 -5.73
N SER A 65 9.05 28.89 -5.89
CA SER A 65 10.28 28.81 -5.09
C SER A 65 10.01 29.15 -3.62
N ASP A 66 9.17 30.18 -3.35
CA ASP A 66 8.83 30.62 -2.00
C ASP A 66 7.86 29.64 -1.35
N GLY A 67 6.90 29.09 -2.13
CA GLY A 67 6.03 28.02 -1.67
C GLY A 67 6.78 26.78 -1.20
N LEU A 68 7.80 26.37 -1.94
CA LEU A 68 8.66 25.24 -1.54
C LEU A 68 9.52 25.56 -0.31
N GLU A 69 9.94 26.82 -0.12
CA GLU A 69 10.66 27.28 1.08
C GLU A 69 9.75 27.19 2.32
N ILE A 70 8.52 27.70 2.22
CA ILE A 70 7.52 27.65 3.30
C ILE A 70 7.24 26.20 3.69
N LEU A 71 7.02 25.32 2.71
CA LEU A 71 6.79 23.89 2.95
C LEU A 71 7.99 23.19 3.59
N GLY A 72 9.21 23.55 3.16
CA GLY A 72 10.45 23.01 3.71
C GLY A 72 10.66 23.41 5.18
N ALA A 73 10.22 24.60 5.60
CA ALA A 73 10.32 25.11 6.96
C ALA A 73 9.23 24.62 7.91
N GLY A 74 8.09 24.14 7.38
CA GLY A 74 6.94 23.72 8.18
C GLY A 74 7.13 22.41 8.96
N ASN A 75 6.53 22.31 10.16
CA ASN A 75 6.64 21.14 11.04
C ASN A 75 6.16 19.83 10.42
N ARG A 76 5.14 19.85 9.57
CA ARG A 76 4.64 18.66 8.84
C ARG A 76 5.53 18.27 7.67
N ALA A 77 6.20 19.23 7.07
CA ALA A 77 7.15 19.03 5.98
C ALA A 77 8.52 18.50 6.45
N MET A 78 8.74 18.27 7.74
CA MET A 78 10.04 17.78 8.25
C MET A 78 10.53 16.50 7.55
N ARG A 79 9.62 15.63 7.10
CA ARG A 79 9.98 14.43 6.33
C ARG A 79 10.30 14.72 4.86
N LEU A 80 9.62 15.71 4.27
CA LEU A 80 9.84 16.18 2.91
C LEU A 80 10.72 17.42 2.83
N GLY A 81 11.13 18.00 3.98
CA GLY A 81 11.95 19.21 4.04
C GLY A 81 13.20 19.14 3.17
N PRO A 82 14.05 18.09 3.29
CA PRO A 82 15.22 17.94 2.43
C PRO A 82 14.88 17.82 0.94
N ALA A 83 13.74 17.22 0.61
CA ALA A 83 13.26 17.10 -0.76
C ALA A 83 12.77 18.45 -1.32
N CYS A 84 12.03 19.22 -0.51
CA CYS A 84 11.61 20.59 -0.87
C CYS A 84 12.81 21.46 -1.21
N GLU A 85 13.88 21.39 -0.40
CA GLU A 85 15.09 22.16 -0.66
C GLU A 85 15.84 21.69 -1.92
N ALA A 86 15.90 20.36 -2.14
CA ALA A 86 16.50 19.81 -3.37
C ALA A 86 15.71 20.22 -4.62
N ILE A 87 14.37 20.15 -4.56
CA ILE A 87 13.49 20.57 -5.65
C ILE A 87 13.64 22.08 -5.90
N ARG A 88 13.63 22.89 -4.84
CA ARG A 88 13.85 24.34 -4.93
C ARG A 88 15.19 24.68 -5.57
N SER A 89 16.25 23.99 -5.18
CA SER A 89 17.58 24.17 -5.77
C SER A 89 17.60 23.82 -7.25
N GLY A 90 16.94 22.74 -7.66
CA GLY A 90 16.78 22.35 -9.06
C GLY A 90 16.07 23.44 -9.88
N ILE A 91 14.95 23.97 -9.35
CA ILE A 91 14.18 25.04 -10.00
C ILE A 91 15.01 26.32 -10.17
N ARG A 92 15.78 26.72 -9.13
CA ARG A 92 16.71 27.86 -9.22
C ARG A 92 17.81 27.66 -10.25
N GLN A 93 18.17 26.42 -10.56
CA GLN A 93 19.12 26.05 -11.62
C GLN A 93 18.46 25.94 -13.00
N GLY A 94 17.17 26.28 -13.13
CA GLY A 94 16.42 26.24 -14.40
C GLY A 94 15.83 24.87 -14.75
N GLN A 95 15.79 23.91 -13.81
CA GLN A 95 15.08 22.66 -14.02
C GLN A 95 13.58 22.88 -13.90
N SER A 96 12.78 22.09 -14.64
CA SER A 96 11.33 22.03 -14.42
C SER A 96 11.01 21.41 -13.07
N LEU A 97 9.82 21.74 -12.50
CA LEU A 97 9.33 21.11 -11.29
C LEU A 97 9.25 19.59 -11.43
N GLN A 98 8.75 19.12 -12.59
CA GLN A 98 8.68 17.70 -12.93
C GLN A 98 10.06 17.03 -12.83
N ALA A 99 11.10 17.60 -13.47
CA ALA A 99 12.44 17.03 -13.46
C ALA A 99 13.04 16.97 -12.04
N ALA A 100 12.85 18.02 -11.25
CA ALA A 100 13.31 18.09 -9.87
C ALA A 100 12.57 17.10 -8.95
N MET A 101 11.26 16.92 -9.13
CA MET A 101 10.47 15.91 -8.41
C MET A 101 10.89 14.48 -8.77
N ALA A 102 11.08 14.20 -10.07
CA ALA A 102 11.57 12.89 -10.54
C ALA A 102 12.95 12.55 -9.97
N ALA A 103 13.86 13.51 -9.95
CA ALA A 103 15.21 13.35 -9.39
C ALA A 103 15.20 13.06 -7.88
N SER A 104 14.20 13.54 -7.14
CA SER A 104 14.05 13.27 -5.72
C SER A 104 13.72 11.80 -5.40
N GLY A 105 13.11 11.07 -6.33
CA GLY A 105 12.67 9.68 -6.18
C GLY A 105 11.59 9.44 -5.13
N LEU A 106 11.01 10.50 -4.54
CA LEU A 106 10.02 10.42 -3.46
C LEU A 106 8.58 10.42 -3.97
N PHE A 107 8.35 11.00 -5.14
CA PHE A 107 7.02 11.14 -5.71
C PHE A 107 6.71 9.99 -6.69
N PRO A 108 5.47 9.44 -6.64
CA PRO A 108 5.02 8.46 -7.62
C PRO A 108 5.05 9.01 -9.05
N ALA A 109 5.30 8.15 -10.03
CA ALA A 109 5.46 8.54 -11.43
C ALA A 109 4.20 9.18 -12.03
N ASP A 110 3.01 8.76 -11.60
CA ASP A 110 1.72 9.34 -11.98
C ASP A 110 1.61 10.82 -11.56
N ILE A 111 2.00 11.15 -10.32
CA ILE A 111 2.01 12.53 -9.82
C ILE A 111 3.01 13.37 -10.61
N VAL A 112 4.22 12.85 -10.81
CA VAL A 112 5.29 13.56 -11.57
C VAL A 112 4.81 13.89 -12.98
N SER A 113 4.11 12.95 -13.64
CA SER A 113 3.58 13.17 -14.99
C SER A 113 2.41 14.16 -15.03
N MET A 114 1.54 14.15 -14.02
CA MET A 114 0.48 15.15 -13.90
C MET A 114 1.05 16.56 -13.70
N VAL A 115 2.11 16.67 -12.91
CA VAL A 115 2.81 17.95 -12.66
C VAL A 115 3.46 18.45 -13.93
N ASP A 116 4.06 17.58 -14.77
CA ASP A 116 4.66 17.95 -16.06
C ASP A 116 3.65 18.64 -16.98
N VAL A 117 2.48 18.01 -17.17
CA VAL A 117 1.40 18.58 -17.99
C VAL A 117 0.86 19.87 -17.39
N ALA A 118 0.70 19.92 -16.06
CA ALA A 118 0.21 21.09 -15.36
C ALA A 118 1.19 22.28 -15.41
N GLU A 119 2.48 22.02 -15.34
CA GLU A 119 3.54 23.03 -15.48
C GLU A 119 3.53 23.62 -16.90
N ALA A 120 3.46 22.76 -17.93
CA ALA A 120 3.40 23.17 -19.33
C ALA A 120 2.14 23.97 -19.69
N SER A 121 1.00 23.64 -19.05
CA SER A 121 -0.30 24.32 -19.28
C SER A 121 -0.57 25.51 -18.35
N GLY A 122 0.31 25.77 -17.36
CA GLY A 122 0.10 26.84 -16.36
C GLY A 122 -1.03 26.54 -15.35
N THR A 123 -1.50 25.29 -15.28
CA THR A 123 -2.62 24.89 -14.42
C THR A 123 -2.18 24.21 -13.12
N LEU A 124 -0.90 24.37 -12.76
CA LEU A 124 -0.28 23.68 -11.62
C LEU A 124 -1.07 23.76 -10.29
N PRO A 125 -1.60 24.95 -9.87
CA PRO A 125 -2.35 25.05 -8.63
C PRO A 125 -3.57 24.12 -8.60
N SER A 126 -4.39 24.16 -9.64
CA SER A 126 -5.63 23.37 -9.73
C SER A 126 -5.35 21.86 -9.83
N VAL A 127 -4.29 21.47 -10.52
CA VAL A 127 -3.90 20.05 -10.65
C VAL A 127 -3.37 19.50 -9.32
N LEU A 128 -2.54 20.25 -8.59
CA LEU A 128 -2.07 19.86 -7.26
C LEU A 128 -3.24 19.67 -6.28
N GLU A 129 -4.23 20.56 -6.29
CA GLU A 129 -5.44 20.42 -5.49
C GLU A 129 -6.23 19.15 -5.83
N ARG A 130 -6.42 18.86 -7.14
CA ARG A 130 -7.09 17.64 -7.60
C ARG A 130 -6.35 16.36 -7.19
N ILE A 131 -5.01 16.37 -7.31
CA ILE A 131 -4.17 15.26 -6.83
C ILE A 131 -4.39 15.06 -5.33
N ALA A 132 -4.31 16.13 -4.54
CA ALA A 132 -4.52 16.07 -3.09
C ALA A 132 -5.91 15.51 -2.77
N HIS A 133 -6.97 16.06 -3.38
CA HIS A 133 -8.35 15.60 -3.17
C HIS A 133 -8.54 14.12 -3.53
N SER A 134 -8.00 13.69 -4.67
CA SER A 134 -8.05 12.29 -5.10
C SER A 134 -7.39 11.35 -4.07
N ARG A 135 -6.22 11.74 -3.56
CA ARG A 135 -5.47 10.96 -2.57
C ARG A 135 -6.18 10.91 -1.22
N GLU A 136 -6.77 12.02 -0.76
CA GLU A 136 -7.60 12.05 0.46
C GLU A 136 -8.79 11.10 0.41
N GLN A 137 -9.46 11.04 -0.73
CA GLN A 137 -10.57 10.11 -0.89
C GLN A 137 -10.11 8.65 -0.77
N MET A 138 -8.91 8.32 -1.27
CA MET A 138 -8.33 6.99 -1.10
C MET A 138 -7.93 6.72 0.35
N GLU A 139 -7.44 7.73 1.05
CA GLU A 139 -7.10 7.66 2.47
C GLU A 139 -8.33 7.38 3.33
N LYS A 140 -9.43 8.10 3.10
CA LYS A 140 -10.72 7.83 3.77
C LYS A 140 -11.22 6.41 3.56
N VAL A 141 -11.01 5.83 2.37
CA VAL A 141 -11.33 4.42 2.11
C VAL A 141 -10.45 3.51 2.96
N ARG A 142 -9.15 3.78 3.01
CA ARG A 142 -8.19 3.01 3.82
C ARG A 142 -8.50 3.10 5.32
N GLU A 143 -8.80 4.29 5.81
CA GLU A 143 -9.20 4.51 7.22
C GLU A 143 -10.45 3.71 7.57
N ARG A 144 -11.47 3.72 6.72
CA ARG A 144 -12.70 2.92 6.92
C ARG A 144 -12.40 1.43 7.01
N ILE A 145 -11.53 0.92 6.14
CA ILE A 145 -11.12 -0.49 6.17
C ILE A 145 -10.39 -0.79 7.48
N THR A 146 -9.43 0.05 7.85
CA THR A 146 -8.64 -0.15 9.07
C THR A 146 -9.53 -0.11 10.31
N SER A 147 -10.45 0.86 10.38
CA SER A 147 -11.41 0.97 11.49
C SER A 147 -12.35 -0.24 11.55
N ALA A 148 -12.81 -0.73 10.40
CA ALA A 148 -13.67 -1.92 10.34
C ALA A 148 -12.95 -3.21 10.80
N LEU A 149 -11.62 -3.26 10.69
CA LEU A 149 -10.81 -4.42 11.11
C LEU A 149 -10.52 -4.43 12.64
N VAL A 150 -10.71 -3.34 13.36
CA VAL A 150 -10.40 -3.24 14.79
C VAL A 150 -11.23 -4.25 15.58
N TYR A 151 -12.56 -4.28 15.39
CA TYR A 151 -13.44 -5.18 16.12
C TYR A 151 -13.14 -6.67 15.83
N PRO A 152 -13.04 -7.13 14.58
CA PRO A 152 -12.67 -8.52 14.28
C PRO A 152 -11.30 -8.92 14.85
N SER A 153 -10.31 -8.02 14.80
CA SER A 153 -8.97 -8.32 15.34
C SER A 153 -9.02 -8.51 16.87
N LEU A 154 -9.78 -7.68 17.57
CA LEU A 154 -10.00 -7.82 19.01
C LEU A 154 -10.71 -9.14 19.36
N LEU A 155 -11.74 -9.49 18.59
CA LEU A 155 -12.48 -10.73 18.78
C LEU A 155 -11.59 -11.97 18.58
N VAL A 156 -10.78 -11.96 17.51
CA VAL A 156 -9.80 -13.02 17.24
C VAL A 156 -8.76 -13.10 18.37
N ALA A 157 -8.28 -11.96 18.87
CA ALA A 157 -7.31 -11.93 19.97
C ALA A 157 -7.89 -12.53 21.26
N ILE A 158 -9.13 -12.18 21.61
CA ILE A 158 -9.81 -12.73 22.78
C ILE A 158 -10.06 -14.24 22.60
N ALA A 159 -10.53 -14.69 21.44
CA ALA A 159 -10.73 -16.09 21.15
C ALA A 159 -9.42 -16.88 21.22
N ALA A 160 -8.33 -16.35 20.66
CA ALA A 160 -7.01 -16.96 20.75
C ALA A 160 -6.50 -17.05 22.19
N ALA A 161 -6.71 -15.99 22.99
CA ALA A 161 -6.36 -15.98 24.41
C ALA A 161 -7.16 -17.04 25.21
N ALA A 162 -8.45 -17.20 24.92
CA ALA A 162 -9.29 -18.23 25.53
C ALA A 162 -8.81 -19.64 25.18
N VAL A 163 -8.50 -19.88 23.91
CA VAL A 163 -7.95 -21.18 23.45
C VAL A 163 -6.61 -21.47 24.13
N MET A 164 -5.71 -20.49 24.18
CA MET A 164 -4.41 -20.63 24.85
C MET A 164 -4.57 -20.91 26.35
N PHE A 165 -5.51 -20.23 27.01
CA PHE A 165 -5.83 -20.49 28.43
C PHE A 165 -6.31 -21.94 28.66
N ILE A 166 -7.23 -22.41 27.83
CA ILE A 166 -7.75 -23.77 27.90
C ILE A 166 -6.61 -24.80 27.70
N MET A 167 -5.78 -24.57 26.66
CA MET A 167 -4.68 -25.48 26.32
C MET A 167 -3.58 -25.51 27.38
N HIS A 168 -3.30 -24.36 28.02
CA HIS A 168 -2.18 -24.26 28.98
C HIS A 168 -2.58 -24.67 30.41
N TYR A 169 -3.85 -24.48 30.82
CA TYR A 169 -4.28 -24.71 32.18
C TYR A 169 -5.27 -25.90 32.30
N ILE A 170 -6.29 -25.94 31.46
CA ILE A 170 -7.36 -26.95 31.60
C ILE A 170 -6.92 -28.31 31.08
N VAL A 171 -6.34 -28.38 29.88
CA VAL A 171 -5.93 -29.66 29.25
C VAL A 171 -4.88 -30.42 30.10
N PRO A 172 -3.79 -29.79 30.63
CA PRO A 172 -2.84 -30.48 31.50
C PRO A 172 -3.44 -31.05 32.77
N THR A 173 -4.32 -30.29 33.42
CA THR A 173 -5.04 -30.77 34.63
C THR A 173 -5.87 -32.03 34.30
N LEU A 174 -6.48 -32.09 33.16
CA LEU A 174 -7.22 -33.26 32.69
C LEU A 174 -6.32 -34.44 32.37
N LYS A 175 -5.16 -34.20 31.77
CA LYS A 175 -4.17 -35.26 31.52
C LYS A 175 -3.75 -35.94 32.82
N GLU A 176 -3.50 -35.17 33.90
CA GLU A 176 -3.16 -35.71 35.22
C GLU A 176 -4.29 -36.60 35.78
N VAL A 177 -5.54 -36.18 35.63
CA VAL A 177 -6.72 -36.96 36.09
C VAL A 177 -6.84 -38.26 35.29
N ILE A 178 -6.73 -38.21 33.96
CA ILE A 178 -6.83 -39.38 33.07
C ILE A 178 -5.71 -40.37 33.35
N THR A 179 -4.47 -39.91 33.47
CA THR A 179 -3.29 -40.78 33.69
C THR A 179 -3.30 -41.39 35.08
N SER A 180 -3.78 -40.68 36.11
CA SER A 180 -3.88 -41.22 37.48
C SER A 180 -4.94 -42.32 37.62
N SER A 181 -5.92 -42.39 36.72
CA SER A 181 -7.03 -43.35 36.78
C SER A 181 -6.75 -44.65 36.06
N GLY A 182 -5.60 -44.83 35.40
CA GLY A 182 -5.13 -46.12 34.82
C GLY A 182 -5.97 -46.62 33.64
N GLY A 183 -6.93 -45.82 33.11
CA GLY A 183 -7.75 -46.20 31.98
C GLY A 183 -7.09 -45.90 30.62
N PRO A 184 -7.48 -46.63 29.54
CA PRO A 184 -7.02 -46.31 28.20
C PRO A 184 -7.48 -44.91 27.81
N GLU A 185 -6.55 -44.11 27.30
CA GLU A 185 -6.86 -42.75 26.79
C GLU A 185 -7.89 -42.85 25.64
N PRO A 186 -9.07 -42.19 25.74
CA PRO A 186 -9.97 -42.12 24.58
C PRO A 186 -9.25 -41.45 23.40
N GLY A 187 -9.39 -41.99 22.18
CA GLY A 187 -8.63 -41.50 21.01
C GLY A 187 -8.82 -39.98 20.73
N ALA A 188 -9.99 -39.43 21.11
CA ALA A 188 -10.22 -37.97 21.02
C ALA A 188 -9.41 -37.19 22.07
N ALA A 189 -9.23 -37.74 23.30
CA ALA A 189 -8.42 -37.12 24.35
C ALA A 189 -6.95 -37.11 23.95
N HIS A 190 -6.43 -38.18 23.36
CA HIS A 190 -5.05 -38.26 22.87
C HIS A 190 -4.75 -37.17 21.85
N PHE A 191 -5.67 -36.91 20.92
CA PHE A 191 -5.49 -35.82 19.91
C PHE A 191 -5.44 -34.43 20.55
N VAL A 192 -6.37 -34.12 21.49
CA VAL A 192 -6.42 -32.83 22.19
C VAL A 192 -5.19 -32.62 23.07
N ILE A 193 -4.80 -33.67 23.83
CA ILE A 193 -3.59 -33.65 24.67
C ILE A 193 -2.34 -33.48 23.82
N GLY A 194 -2.22 -34.20 22.70
CA GLY A 194 -1.10 -34.09 21.79
C GLY A 194 -0.93 -32.68 21.21
N ILE A 195 -2.02 -32.02 20.81
CA ILE A 195 -1.99 -30.62 20.37
C ILE A 195 -1.57 -29.69 21.50
N SER A 196 -2.09 -29.91 22.73
CA SER A 196 -1.73 -29.10 23.90
C SER A 196 -0.25 -29.23 24.24
N ASP A 197 0.27 -30.44 24.35
CA ASP A 197 1.68 -30.72 24.64
C ASP A 197 2.60 -30.12 23.57
N TRP A 198 2.22 -30.25 22.30
CA TRP A 198 2.97 -29.64 21.20
C TRP A 198 2.94 -28.11 21.28
N LEU A 199 1.78 -27.51 21.61
CA LEU A 199 1.62 -26.07 21.74
C LEU A 199 2.41 -25.51 22.93
N ILE A 200 2.42 -26.22 24.07
CA ILE A 200 3.20 -25.86 25.26
C ILE A 200 4.69 -25.95 24.95
N ALA A 201 5.13 -27.04 24.33
CA ALA A 201 6.54 -27.25 24.00
C ALA A 201 7.06 -26.29 22.95
N ASN A 202 6.24 -25.94 21.97
CA ASN A 202 6.65 -25.16 20.79
C ASN A 202 6.01 -23.76 20.72
N GLY A 203 5.22 -23.33 21.71
CA GLY A 203 4.45 -22.09 21.68
C GLY A 203 5.32 -20.84 21.47
N ALA A 204 6.46 -20.77 22.16
CA ALA A 204 7.42 -19.69 21.97
C ALA A 204 8.00 -19.71 20.54
N MET A 205 8.34 -20.88 20.03
CA MET A 205 8.87 -21.05 18.65
C MET A 205 7.79 -20.71 17.61
N LEU A 206 6.52 -20.99 17.89
CA LEU A 206 5.38 -20.67 17.04
C LEU A 206 5.14 -19.17 16.99
N LEU A 207 5.24 -18.46 18.10
CA LEU A 207 5.17 -17.00 18.14
C LEU A 207 6.33 -16.35 17.38
N VAL A 208 7.55 -16.87 17.58
CA VAL A 208 8.73 -16.39 16.84
C VAL A 208 8.62 -16.69 15.35
N SER A 209 8.19 -17.91 14.97
CA SER A 209 8.01 -18.27 13.56
C SER A 209 6.90 -17.48 12.88
N MET A 210 5.79 -17.17 13.59
CA MET A 210 4.71 -16.33 13.08
C MET A 210 5.16 -14.87 12.94
N GLY A 211 5.97 -14.38 13.88
CA GLY A 211 6.61 -13.06 13.78
C GLY A 211 7.59 -12.97 12.61
N LEU A 212 8.45 -14.00 12.47
CA LEU A 212 9.38 -14.12 11.34
C LEU A 212 8.66 -14.29 10.00
N ALA A 213 7.60 -15.10 9.95
CA ALA A 213 6.77 -15.26 8.75
C ALA A 213 6.06 -13.94 8.38
N GLY A 214 5.54 -13.20 9.37
CA GLY A 214 4.97 -11.86 9.17
C GLY A 214 6.01 -10.87 8.65
N LEU A 215 7.22 -10.88 9.22
CA LEU A 215 8.33 -10.05 8.75
C LEU A 215 8.78 -10.48 7.34
N ALA A 216 8.91 -11.78 7.09
CA ALA A 216 9.27 -12.32 5.78
C ALA A 216 8.19 -11.98 4.73
N ALA A 217 6.90 -12.07 5.08
CA ALA A 217 5.80 -11.67 4.21
C ALA A 217 5.83 -10.16 3.93
N ALA A 218 6.13 -9.32 4.94
CA ALA A 218 6.29 -7.88 4.77
C ALA A 218 7.48 -7.51 3.88
N LEU A 219 8.61 -8.21 4.02
CA LEU A 219 9.78 -8.07 3.15
C LEU A 219 9.51 -8.62 1.74
N ALA A 220 8.87 -9.78 1.65
CA ALA A 220 8.50 -10.40 0.38
C ALA A 220 7.48 -9.55 -0.40
N ALA A 221 6.57 -8.84 0.30
CA ALA A 221 5.65 -7.89 -0.33
C ALA A 221 6.36 -6.70 -1.01
N GLN A 222 7.62 -6.44 -0.68
CA GLN A 222 8.45 -5.46 -1.38
C GLN A 222 9.00 -6.02 -2.71
N VAL A 223 9.07 -7.35 -2.85
CA VAL A 223 9.51 -8.01 -4.08
C VAL A 223 8.33 -8.05 -5.06
N GLN A 224 8.53 -7.43 -6.23
CA GLN A 224 7.48 -7.28 -7.25
C GLN A 224 6.88 -8.62 -7.70
N ALA A 225 7.69 -9.67 -7.84
CA ALA A 225 7.23 -11.00 -8.24
C ALA A 225 6.30 -11.65 -7.19
N VAL A 226 6.63 -11.53 -5.90
CA VAL A 226 5.83 -12.07 -4.80
C VAL A 226 4.50 -11.32 -4.68
N ARG A 227 4.54 -10.00 -4.83
CA ARG A 227 3.34 -9.16 -4.82
C ARG A 227 2.39 -9.51 -5.97
N GLN A 228 2.92 -9.79 -7.15
CA GLN A 228 2.13 -10.25 -8.29
C GLN A 228 1.50 -11.63 -8.05
N ALA A 229 2.27 -12.59 -7.54
CA ALA A 229 1.78 -13.92 -7.23
C ALA A 229 0.68 -13.89 -6.14
N ALA A 230 0.90 -13.13 -5.05
CA ALA A 230 -0.06 -12.97 -3.99
C ALA A 230 -1.35 -12.27 -4.49
N PHE A 231 -1.23 -11.25 -5.35
CA PHE A 231 -2.35 -10.58 -5.98
C PHE A 231 -3.15 -11.54 -6.86
N THR A 232 -2.49 -12.35 -7.69
CA THR A 232 -3.16 -13.34 -8.55
C THR A 232 -3.86 -14.41 -7.71
N LEU A 233 -3.20 -14.94 -6.67
CA LEU A 233 -3.80 -15.95 -5.79
C LEU A 233 -5.02 -15.42 -5.05
N SER A 234 -4.97 -14.18 -4.55
CA SER A 234 -6.07 -13.55 -3.80
C SER A 234 -7.30 -13.27 -4.68
N THR A 235 -7.15 -13.10 -5.99
CA THR A 235 -8.29 -12.92 -6.91
C THR A 235 -9.14 -14.16 -7.08
N TYR A 236 -8.62 -15.35 -6.78
CA TYR A 236 -9.38 -16.62 -6.82
C TYR A 236 -10.24 -16.86 -5.58
N LEU A 237 -9.96 -16.17 -4.47
CA LEU A 237 -10.78 -16.30 -3.26
C LEU A 237 -12.13 -15.56 -3.43
N PRO A 238 -13.29 -16.22 -3.19
CA PRO A 238 -14.59 -15.68 -3.56
C PRO A 238 -14.93 -14.33 -2.90
N VAL A 239 -14.49 -14.12 -1.66
CA VAL A 239 -14.73 -12.87 -0.91
C VAL A 239 -13.65 -11.82 -1.24
N LEU A 240 -12.37 -12.20 -1.18
CA LEU A 240 -11.23 -11.31 -1.41
C LEU A 240 -11.14 -10.88 -2.88
N GLY A 241 -11.44 -11.77 -3.83
CA GLY A 241 -11.41 -11.44 -5.25
C GLY A 241 -12.39 -10.34 -5.64
N GLY A 242 -13.56 -10.29 -5.00
CA GLY A 242 -14.53 -9.20 -5.19
C GLY A 242 -13.99 -7.86 -4.69
N LEU A 243 -13.39 -7.84 -3.52
CA LEU A 243 -12.78 -6.64 -2.94
C LEU A 243 -11.63 -6.10 -3.80
N ILE A 244 -10.74 -6.98 -4.27
CA ILE A 244 -9.61 -6.61 -5.12
C ILE A 244 -10.07 -6.02 -6.45
N ARG A 245 -11.07 -6.64 -7.10
CA ARG A 245 -11.65 -6.12 -8.36
C ARG A 245 -12.27 -4.74 -8.17
N ASN A 246 -13.06 -4.53 -7.12
CA ASN A 246 -13.65 -3.23 -6.83
C ASN A 246 -12.57 -2.18 -6.52
N ALA A 247 -11.54 -2.52 -5.76
CA ALA A 247 -10.41 -1.63 -5.46
C ALA A 247 -9.62 -1.27 -6.73
N ALA A 248 -9.40 -2.23 -7.64
CA ALA A 248 -8.76 -2.00 -8.93
C ALA A 248 -9.60 -1.07 -9.81
N ALA A 249 -10.93 -1.28 -9.85
CA ALA A 249 -11.86 -0.43 -10.58
C ALA A 249 -11.88 1.02 -10.06
N ILE A 250 -11.91 1.21 -8.74
CA ILE A 250 -11.85 2.53 -8.10
C ILE A 250 -10.54 3.23 -8.49
N ARG A 251 -9.41 2.54 -8.35
CA ARG A 251 -8.10 3.10 -8.68
C ARG A 251 -8.03 3.48 -10.15
N PHE A 252 -8.44 2.59 -11.05
CA PHE A 252 -8.49 2.86 -12.48
C PHE A 252 -9.30 4.11 -12.81
N CYS A 253 -10.59 4.14 -12.43
CA CYS A 253 -11.48 5.23 -12.76
C CYS A 253 -10.99 6.57 -12.19
N ARG A 254 -10.56 6.56 -10.93
CA ARG A 254 -10.10 7.78 -10.26
C ARG A 254 -8.81 8.33 -10.86
N THR A 255 -7.81 7.48 -11.09
CA THR A 255 -6.53 7.92 -11.67
C THR A 255 -6.73 8.45 -13.08
N LEU A 256 -7.52 7.73 -13.91
CA LEU A 256 -7.80 8.18 -15.26
C LEU A 256 -8.61 9.49 -15.28
N ALA A 257 -9.64 9.62 -14.43
CA ALA A 257 -10.40 10.87 -14.30
C ALA A 257 -9.49 12.04 -13.92
N THR A 258 -8.61 11.86 -12.91
CA THR A 258 -7.69 12.91 -12.47
C THR A 258 -6.73 13.32 -13.59
N LEU A 259 -6.19 12.36 -14.37
CA LEU A 259 -5.33 12.64 -15.52
C LEU A 259 -6.09 13.44 -16.61
N LEU A 260 -7.30 13.01 -16.96
CA LEU A 260 -8.11 13.71 -17.97
C LEU A 260 -8.52 15.12 -17.51
N GLU A 261 -8.88 15.28 -16.24
CA GLU A 261 -9.16 16.59 -15.65
C GLU A 261 -7.94 17.49 -15.58
N ALA A 262 -6.73 16.92 -15.47
CA ALA A 262 -5.47 17.65 -15.56
C ALA A 262 -5.09 18.04 -17.00
N GLY A 263 -5.92 17.67 -18.01
CA GLY A 263 -5.68 17.96 -19.43
C GLY A 263 -4.80 16.92 -20.14
N VAL A 264 -4.46 15.81 -19.46
CA VAL A 264 -3.72 14.70 -20.11
C VAL A 264 -4.66 13.99 -21.09
N GLY A 265 -4.23 13.81 -22.33
CA GLY A 265 -5.01 13.08 -23.33
C GLY A 265 -5.23 11.62 -22.95
N LEU A 266 -6.36 11.03 -23.37
CA LEU A 266 -6.76 9.66 -22.98
C LEU A 266 -5.68 8.62 -23.30
N THR A 267 -5.05 8.68 -24.47
CA THR A 267 -3.98 7.74 -24.87
C THR A 267 -2.78 7.82 -23.94
N GLU A 268 -2.35 9.04 -23.60
CA GLU A 268 -1.24 9.27 -22.69
C GLU A 268 -1.62 8.86 -21.25
N GLY A 269 -2.84 9.15 -20.84
CA GLY A 269 -3.37 8.71 -19.55
C GLY A 269 -3.31 7.19 -19.37
N LEU A 270 -3.74 6.42 -20.36
CA LEU A 270 -3.64 4.95 -20.35
C LEU A 270 -2.18 4.48 -20.29
N ARG A 271 -1.28 5.14 -21.04
CA ARG A 271 0.16 4.84 -21.05
C ARG A 271 0.80 5.06 -19.67
N LEU A 272 0.51 6.19 -19.03
CA LEU A 272 1.04 6.52 -17.71
C LEU A 272 0.53 5.54 -16.64
N MET A 273 -0.74 5.20 -16.69
CA MET A 273 -1.31 4.20 -15.77
C MET A 273 -0.65 2.83 -15.93
N LYS A 274 -0.36 2.42 -17.17
CA LYS A 274 0.34 1.17 -17.48
C LYS A 274 1.72 1.11 -16.82
N MET A 275 2.48 2.21 -16.83
CA MET A 275 3.82 2.29 -16.22
C MET A 275 3.78 2.11 -14.70
N GLY A 276 2.76 2.62 -14.01
CA GLY A 276 2.59 2.54 -12.56
C GLY A 276 1.85 1.29 -12.08
N GLU A 277 1.30 0.45 -12.98
CA GLU A 277 0.44 -0.68 -12.60
C GLU A 277 1.25 -1.92 -12.22
N PRO A 278 1.14 -2.39 -10.97
CA PRO A 278 1.86 -3.58 -10.51
C PRO A 278 1.29 -4.89 -11.05
N SER A 279 -0.03 -4.95 -11.35
CA SER A 279 -0.69 -6.15 -11.84
C SER A 279 -0.43 -6.37 -13.33
N ALA A 280 0.14 -7.52 -13.68
CA ALA A 280 0.38 -7.88 -15.07
C ALA A 280 -0.92 -8.02 -15.86
N GLU A 281 -2.00 -8.49 -15.23
CA GLU A 281 -3.30 -8.66 -15.87
C GLU A 281 -3.95 -7.29 -16.19
N ILE A 282 -3.95 -6.37 -15.22
CA ILE A 282 -4.48 -5.01 -15.43
C ILE A 282 -3.63 -4.28 -16.48
N ARG A 283 -2.31 -4.46 -16.44
CA ARG A 283 -1.39 -3.85 -17.42
C ARG A 283 -1.69 -4.29 -18.85
N ARG A 284 -2.01 -5.57 -19.07
CA ARG A 284 -2.44 -6.07 -20.39
C ARG A 284 -3.74 -5.42 -20.82
N VAL A 285 -4.73 -5.31 -19.92
CA VAL A 285 -5.99 -4.64 -20.25
C VAL A 285 -5.76 -3.18 -20.67
N LEU A 286 -4.89 -2.45 -19.95
CA LEU A 286 -4.54 -1.07 -20.30
C LEU A 286 -3.83 -0.99 -21.66
N GLU A 287 -2.98 -1.96 -21.98
CA GLU A 287 -2.30 -2.05 -23.28
C GLU A 287 -3.30 -2.32 -24.41
N ASP A 288 -4.21 -3.28 -24.21
CA ASP A 288 -5.26 -3.59 -25.20
C ASP A 288 -6.20 -2.39 -25.40
N MET A 289 -6.54 -1.66 -24.34
CA MET A 289 -7.30 -0.41 -24.42
C MET A 289 -6.57 0.68 -25.21
N GLU A 290 -5.25 0.85 -24.97
CA GLU A 290 -4.42 1.82 -25.69
C GLU A 290 -4.35 1.48 -27.19
N VAL A 291 -4.19 0.20 -27.54
CA VAL A 291 -4.15 -0.28 -28.93
C VAL A 291 -5.50 -0.06 -29.62
N ALA A 292 -6.60 -0.43 -28.98
CA ALA A 292 -7.95 -0.23 -29.52
C ALA A 292 -8.24 1.27 -29.75
N LEU A 293 -7.87 2.12 -28.78
CA LEU A 293 -8.04 3.58 -28.90
C LEU A 293 -7.28 4.16 -30.10
N ARG A 294 -6.03 3.72 -30.32
CA ARG A 294 -5.24 4.15 -31.48
C ARG A 294 -5.78 3.64 -32.82
N ALA A 295 -6.43 2.48 -32.80
CA ALA A 295 -7.08 1.91 -33.97
C ALA A 295 -8.45 2.56 -34.25
N GLY A 296 -8.97 3.42 -33.38
CA GLY A 296 -10.31 3.99 -33.47
C GLY A 296 -11.42 3.00 -33.15
N GLU A 297 -11.09 1.91 -32.44
CA GLU A 297 -12.02 0.87 -32.02
C GLU A 297 -12.61 1.17 -30.63
N ASP A 298 -13.59 0.36 -30.19
CA ASP A 298 -14.14 0.45 -28.82
C ASP A 298 -13.07 0.07 -27.78
N PHE A 299 -12.36 1.08 -27.28
CA PHE A 299 -11.28 0.91 -26.31
C PHE A 299 -11.77 0.46 -24.93
N VAL A 300 -13.07 0.48 -24.63
CA VAL A 300 -13.64 -0.04 -23.38
C VAL A 300 -13.87 -1.55 -23.45
N MET A 301 -13.94 -2.12 -24.65
CA MET A 301 -14.21 -3.55 -24.87
C MET A 301 -13.21 -4.49 -24.16
N PRO A 302 -11.87 -4.23 -24.18
CA PRO A 302 -10.91 -5.08 -23.47
C PRO A 302 -11.17 -5.16 -21.96
N MET A 303 -11.59 -4.06 -21.34
CA MET A 303 -11.99 -4.03 -19.94
C MET A 303 -13.17 -4.96 -19.66
N GLY A 304 -14.18 -4.97 -20.53
CA GLY A 304 -15.36 -5.82 -20.40
C GLY A 304 -15.08 -7.32 -20.52
N ARG A 305 -13.99 -7.70 -21.19
CA ARG A 305 -13.53 -9.10 -21.32
C ARG A 305 -12.68 -9.56 -20.13
N SER A 306 -12.13 -8.63 -19.36
CA SER A 306 -11.28 -8.94 -18.22
C SER A 306 -12.11 -9.30 -16.99
N ARG A 307 -11.65 -10.32 -16.24
CA ARG A 307 -12.23 -10.67 -14.94
C ARG A 307 -11.84 -9.67 -13.84
N MET A 308 -10.88 -8.79 -14.09
CA MET A 308 -10.38 -7.82 -13.11
C MET A 308 -11.31 -6.63 -12.91
N PHE A 309 -12.19 -6.36 -13.85
CA PHE A 309 -13.12 -5.24 -13.75
C PHE A 309 -14.58 -5.71 -13.69
N PRO A 310 -15.43 -5.07 -12.85
CA PRO A 310 -16.85 -5.36 -12.83
C PRO A 310 -17.52 -5.06 -14.19
N ALA A 311 -18.36 -5.95 -14.67
CA ALA A 311 -19.04 -5.78 -15.97
C ALA A 311 -19.92 -4.52 -16.06
N VAL A 312 -20.40 -4.00 -14.91
CA VAL A 312 -21.16 -2.76 -14.84
C VAL A 312 -20.28 -1.56 -15.22
N LEU A 313 -19.00 -1.59 -14.81
CA LEU A 313 -18.06 -0.52 -15.09
C LEU A 313 -17.84 -0.34 -16.60
N SER A 314 -17.54 -1.41 -17.32
CA SER A 314 -17.32 -1.34 -18.78
C SER A 314 -18.54 -0.80 -19.52
N ARG A 315 -19.76 -1.17 -19.10
CA ARG A 315 -21.00 -0.64 -19.69
C ARG A 315 -21.16 0.85 -19.46
N MET A 316 -20.90 1.35 -18.23
CA MET A 316 -20.99 2.78 -17.93
C MET A 316 -19.96 3.59 -18.72
N LEU A 317 -18.72 3.11 -18.77
CA LEU A 317 -17.66 3.80 -19.50
C LEU A 317 -17.88 3.80 -21.01
N ARG A 318 -18.49 2.74 -21.57
CA ARG A 318 -18.87 2.71 -22.97
C ARG A 318 -19.90 3.80 -23.28
N VAL A 319 -20.97 3.91 -22.47
CA VAL A 319 -21.97 4.97 -22.64
C VAL A 319 -21.32 6.35 -22.54
N GLY A 320 -20.43 6.55 -21.56
CA GLY A 320 -19.68 7.80 -21.41
C GLY A 320 -18.80 8.12 -22.62
N SER A 321 -18.18 7.10 -23.22
CA SER A 321 -17.36 7.22 -24.43
C SER A 321 -18.21 7.61 -25.66
N GLU A 322 -19.35 6.95 -25.84
CA GLU A 322 -20.27 7.20 -26.96
C GLU A 322 -20.95 8.58 -26.88
N THR A 323 -21.21 9.07 -25.66
CA THR A 323 -21.86 10.38 -25.42
C THR A 323 -20.89 11.54 -25.32
N GLY A 324 -19.59 11.31 -25.40
CA GLY A 324 -18.55 12.33 -25.18
C GLY A 324 -18.37 12.77 -23.72
N ASN A 325 -19.07 12.14 -22.78
CA ASN A 325 -19.04 12.45 -21.35
C ASN A 325 -18.18 11.44 -20.55
N PHE A 326 -16.99 11.12 -21.07
CA PHE A 326 -16.17 10.05 -20.51
C PHE A 326 -15.66 10.39 -19.08
N THR A 327 -15.14 11.60 -18.85
CA THR A 327 -14.62 12.01 -17.53
C THR A 327 -15.70 12.04 -16.44
N PRO A 328 -16.89 12.64 -16.65
CA PRO A 328 -17.99 12.54 -15.69
C PRO A 328 -18.41 11.09 -15.42
N SER A 329 -18.43 10.23 -16.45
CA SER A 329 -18.76 8.80 -16.29
C SER A 329 -17.73 8.05 -15.45
N LEU A 330 -16.44 8.38 -15.55
CA LEU A 330 -15.38 7.85 -14.68
C LEU A 330 -15.59 8.24 -13.22
N LEU A 331 -15.93 9.50 -12.95
CA LEU A 331 -16.19 9.99 -11.59
C LEU A 331 -17.40 9.29 -10.98
N GLN A 332 -18.50 9.21 -11.71
CA GLN A 332 -19.71 8.51 -11.27
C GLN A 332 -19.46 7.01 -11.05
N ALA A 333 -18.71 6.37 -11.94
CA ALA A 333 -18.29 4.99 -11.77
C ALA A 333 -17.42 4.79 -10.53
N THR A 334 -16.54 5.74 -10.21
CA THR A 334 -15.73 5.73 -9.00
C THR A 334 -16.59 5.71 -7.75
N GLU A 335 -17.57 6.63 -7.65
CA GLU A 335 -18.49 6.71 -6.50
C GLU A 335 -19.29 5.41 -6.34
N MET A 336 -19.84 4.89 -7.43
CA MET A 336 -20.60 3.65 -7.40
C MET A 336 -19.72 2.46 -6.95
N GLN A 337 -18.51 2.33 -7.48
CA GLN A 337 -17.60 1.26 -7.08
C GLN A 337 -17.15 1.42 -5.61
N GLN A 338 -17.02 2.64 -5.10
CA GLN A 338 -16.69 2.92 -3.71
C GLN A 338 -17.80 2.44 -2.76
N VAL A 339 -19.06 2.70 -3.09
CA VAL A 339 -20.21 2.18 -2.33
C VAL A 339 -20.25 0.66 -2.35
N GLN A 340 -20.02 0.04 -3.51
CA GLN A 340 -19.98 -1.42 -3.65
C GLN A 340 -18.82 -2.04 -2.84
N PHE A 341 -17.66 -1.40 -2.86
CA PHE A 341 -16.48 -1.82 -2.09
C PHE A 341 -16.78 -1.80 -0.58
N THR A 342 -17.30 -0.67 -0.07
CA THR A 342 -17.66 -0.51 1.34
C THR A 342 -18.65 -1.58 1.79
N ARG A 343 -19.73 -1.80 1.02
CA ARG A 343 -20.71 -2.87 1.30
C ARG A 343 -20.09 -4.27 1.28
N SER A 344 -19.12 -4.51 0.40
CA SER A 344 -18.43 -5.80 0.34
C SER A 344 -17.53 -6.03 1.54
N VAL A 345 -16.85 -4.99 2.03
CA VAL A 345 -16.07 -5.03 3.28
C VAL A 345 -16.99 -5.31 4.47
N GLU A 346 -18.09 -4.57 4.60
CA GLU A 346 -19.06 -4.75 5.70
C GLU A 346 -19.63 -6.17 5.72
N ARG A 347 -20.00 -6.73 4.57
CA ARG A 347 -20.47 -8.12 4.48
C ARG A 347 -19.40 -9.14 4.87
N ALA A 348 -18.17 -8.93 4.43
CA ALA A 348 -17.04 -9.79 4.80
C ALA A 348 -16.80 -9.78 6.32
N MET A 349 -16.88 -8.60 6.93
CA MET A 349 -16.75 -8.45 8.39
C MET A 349 -17.91 -9.10 9.15
N ALA A 350 -19.15 -8.91 8.70
CA ALA A 350 -20.32 -9.51 9.29
C ALA A 350 -20.31 -11.05 9.27
N LEU A 351 -19.62 -11.67 8.31
CA LEU A 351 -19.46 -13.12 8.25
C LEU A 351 -18.35 -13.65 9.17
N LEU A 352 -17.36 -12.81 9.51
CA LEU A 352 -16.26 -13.24 10.39
C LEU A 352 -16.75 -13.57 11.80
N GLU A 353 -17.68 -12.80 12.36
CA GLU A 353 -18.18 -12.99 13.71
C GLU A 353 -18.86 -14.37 13.92
N PRO A 354 -19.84 -14.79 13.10
CA PRO A 354 -20.42 -16.14 13.22
C PRO A 354 -19.38 -17.25 13.02
N ILE A 355 -18.43 -17.07 12.11
CA ILE A 355 -17.37 -18.07 11.86
C ILE A 355 -16.49 -18.24 13.10
N ILE A 356 -16.08 -17.14 13.73
CA ILE A 356 -15.24 -17.18 14.94
C ILE A 356 -16.00 -17.83 16.08
N ILE A 357 -17.27 -17.43 16.31
CA ILE A 357 -18.12 -18.00 17.37
C ILE A 357 -18.33 -19.50 17.15
N LEU A 358 -18.67 -19.91 15.92
CA LEU A 358 -18.86 -21.32 15.59
C LEU A 358 -17.60 -22.13 15.81
N THR A 359 -16.46 -21.62 15.32
CA THR A 359 -15.16 -22.29 15.49
C THR A 359 -14.81 -22.46 16.96
N LEU A 360 -14.98 -21.41 17.76
CA LEU A 360 -14.72 -21.45 19.19
C LEU A 360 -15.67 -22.41 19.92
N SER A 361 -16.96 -22.40 19.55
CA SER A 361 -17.98 -23.31 20.16
C SER A 361 -17.68 -24.78 19.84
N VAL A 362 -17.31 -25.10 18.60
CA VAL A 362 -16.93 -26.46 18.21
C VAL A 362 -15.66 -26.89 18.98
N PHE A 363 -14.70 -25.98 19.11
CA PHE A 363 -13.45 -26.25 19.82
C PHE A 363 -13.68 -26.50 21.30
N VAL A 364 -14.42 -25.61 22.01
CA VAL A 364 -14.77 -25.78 23.44
C VAL A 364 -15.65 -27.00 23.65
N GLY A 365 -16.65 -27.20 22.78
CA GLY A 365 -17.52 -28.36 22.82
C GLY A 365 -16.77 -29.68 22.66
N SER A 366 -15.78 -29.76 21.79
CA SER A 366 -14.95 -30.94 21.64
C SER A 366 -14.15 -31.27 22.93
N ILE A 367 -13.64 -30.26 23.61
CA ILE A 367 -12.92 -30.41 24.87
C ILE A 367 -13.89 -30.93 25.95
N VAL A 368 -15.09 -30.34 26.07
CA VAL A 368 -16.11 -30.77 27.08
C VAL A 368 -16.54 -32.22 26.82
N ILE A 369 -16.80 -32.61 25.57
CA ILE A 369 -17.16 -34.00 25.23
C ILE A 369 -16.02 -34.95 25.59
N THR A 370 -14.75 -34.57 25.27
CA THR A 370 -13.57 -35.36 25.64
C THR A 370 -13.45 -35.55 27.15
N LEU A 371 -13.73 -34.49 27.93
CA LEU A 371 -13.77 -34.52 29.38
C LEU A 371 -14.84 -35.48 29.90
N MET A 372 -16.06 -35.34 29.40
CA MET A 372 -17.19 -36.17 29.86
C MET A 372 -16.94 -37.64 29.52
N SER A 373 -16.39 -37.93 28.31
CA SER A 373 -16.07 -39.32 27.95
C SER A 373 -14.97 -39.91 28.84
N ALA A 374 -13.98 -39.11 29.25
CA ALA A 374 -12.93 -39.56 30.17
C ALA A 374 -13.53 -39.86 31.58
N VAL A 375 -14.39 -38.99 32.10
CA VAL A 375 -15.05 -39.19 33.43
C VAL A 375 -15.96 -40.41 33.41
N VAL A 376 -16.73 -40.61 32.33
CA VAL A 376 -17.61 -41.80 32.20
C VAL A 376 -16.80 -43.10 32.16
N SER A 377 -15.72 -43.13 31.34
CA SER A 377 -14.87 -44.33 31.28
C SER A 377 -14.17 -44.66 32.61
N MET A 378 -13.89 -43.67 33.45
CA MET A 378 -13.39 -43.88 34.82
C MET A 378 -14.43 -44.51 35.73
N ASN A 379 -15.69 -44.10 35.61
CA ASN A 379 -16.76 -44.65 36.41
C ASN A 379 -17.10 -46.12 36.05
N ASP A 380 -16.98 -46.47 34.76
CA ASP A 380 -17.15 -47.85 34.27
C ASP A 380 -16.03 -48.81 34.70
N LEU A 381 -14.86 -48.32 35.09
CA LEU A 381 -13.73 -49.11 35.61
C LEU A 381 -13.79 -49.27 37.15
N ALA A 382 -14.63 -48.46 37.83
CA ALA A 382 -14.79 -48.50 39.29
C ALA A 382 -15.92 -49.44 39.78
N VAL A 383 -16.67 -50.04 38.84
CA VAL A 383 -17.72 -51.03 39.08
C VAL A 383 -17.22 -52.41 38.65
#